data_2f06eaf59c393405ff94b01bc1e44b45
#
_entry.id   2f06eaf59c393405ff94b01bc1e44b45
#
_cell.length_a   1.000
_cell.length_b   1.000
_cell.length_c   1.000
_cell.angle_alpha   90.00
_cell.angle_beta   90.00
_cell.angle_gamma   90.00
#
_symmetry.space_group_name_H-M   'P 1'
#
loop_
_entity.id
_entity.type
_entity.pdbx_description
1 polymer ?
#
loop_
_entity_poly.entity_id
_entity_poly.type
_entity_poly.pdbx_seq_one_letter_code
_entity_poly.pdbx_strand_id
1 'polypeptide(L)'
;MHAASLVIFSMLVGLVWAAPAVGQGEGEAVARGRYLAEGILGCGNCHTPKAEDGTPRLEMKYAGAFVIEEPGLRAFAPNITMDVETGIGGWSDEEIIRSIRDGVRPDGSLVGPPMPSPFFRGMSDNDVRAVVAYLRTIEPISNVVEKSTYAISLPPAWGPPVGKVPDVSPDDELAYGTYMAVSLGHCIDCHTPMTGGQPDFSRTNAGGRVLPNVFGINTLVSRNITPHPHYGIGEWTDDEIKRAITRGISPGGRKHLVGMAYPYYATMKDEDLDAIVTYLRSIPPSPSIQRAPKSDQ
;
A
#
# COMPACT_ATOMS: atom_id res chain seq x y z
N MET A 1 -43.52 77.02 -12.71
CA MET A 1 -43.06 75.98 -13.66
C MET A 1 -42.04 75.12 -12.92
N HIS A 2 -42.50 73.99 -12.37
CA HIS A 2 -41.61 73.05 -11.61
C HIS A 2 -41.40 71.79 -12.45
N ALA A 3 -40.19 71.56 -12.86
CA ALA A 3 -39.81 70.34 -13.55
C ALA A 3 -39.47 69.24 -12.52
N ALA A 4 -40.20 68.11 -12.53
CA ALA A 4 -39.92 66.94 -11.72
C ALA A 4 -39.01 66.05 -12.48
N SER A 5 -37.79 65.81 -11.93
CA SER A 5 -36.82 64.83 -12.46
C SER A 5 -37.17 63.47 -11.93
N LEU A 6 -37.45 62.57 -12.85
CA LEU A 6 -37.68 61.12 -12.56
C LEU A 6 -36.32 60.42 -12.53
N VAL A 7 -35.92 59.93 -11.37
CA VAL A 7 -34.71 59.08 -11.21
C VAL A 7 -35.16 57.61 -11.37
N ILE A 8 -34.72 57.00 -12.47
CA ILE A 8 -34.91 55.54 -12.71
C ILE A 8 -33.79 54.81 -12.03
N PHE A 9 -34.11 54.01 -10.98
CA PHE A 9 -33.19 53.11 -10.29
C PHE A 9 -33.18 51.76 -11.01
N SER A 10 -32.13 51.47 -11.80
CA SER A 10 -31.94 50.17 -12.43
C SER A 10 -31.38 49.19 -11.41
N MET A 11 -32.21 48.23 -10.96
CA MET A 11 -31.74 47.07 -10.20
C MET A 11 -31.01 46.09 -11.14
N LEU A 12 -29.72 46.02 -11.03
CA LEU A 12 -28.91 44.90 -11.60
C LEU A 12 -29.09 43.67 -10.70
N VAL A 13 -29.91 42.71 -11.17
CA VAL A 13 -29.96 41.36 -10.56
C VAL A 13 -28.73 40.59 -11.04
N GLY A 14 -27.74 40.52 -10.19
CA GLY A 14 -26.57 39.65 -10.42
C GLY A 14 -26.99 38.18 -10.30
N LEU A 15 -26.97 37.41 -11.40
CA LEU A 15 -27.03 35.97 -11.37
C LEU A 15 -25.71 35.44 -10.74
N VAL A 16 -25.80 35.06 -9.48
CA VAL A 16 -24.71 34.27 -8.85
C VAL A 16 -24.85 32.86 -9.39
N TRP A 17 -23.96 32.47 -10.30
CA TRP A 17 -23.79 31.08 -10.66
C TRP A 17 -23.20 30.35 -9.46
N ALA A 18 -24.02 29.58 -8.76
CA ALA A 18 -23.56 28.60 -7.79
C ALA A 18 -22.83 27.50 -8.56
N ALA A 19 -21.50 27.42 -8.43
CA ALA A 19 -20.75 26.27 -8.84
C ALA A 19 -21.32 25.04 -8.09
N PRO A 20 -21.48 23.87 -8.75
CA PRO A 20 -21.92 22.66 -8.04
C PRO A 20 -20.95 22.41 -6.90
N ALA A 21 -21.45 22.32 -5.68
CA ALA A 21 -20.68 21.86 -4.53
C ALA A 21 -20.26 20.43 -4.82
N VAL A 22 -19.00 20.20 -5.15
CA VAL A 22 -18.38 18.87 -5.09
C VAL A 22 -18.66 18.41 -3.66
N GLY A 23 -19.39 17.28 -3.52
CA GLY A 23 -19.88 16.85 -2.22
C GLY A 23 -18.71 16.71 -1.24
N GLN A 24 -18.84 17.24 -0.03
CA GLN A 24 -17.81 17.17 1.01
C GLN A 24 -17.33 15.71 1.21
N GLY A 25 -18.23 14.74 1.07
CA GLY A 25 -17.92 13.31 1.16
C GLY A 25 -17.00 12.76 0.05
N GLU A 26 -17.07 13.29 -1.18
CA GLU A 26 -16.13 12.88 -2.25
C GLU A 26 -14.71 13.38 -1.97
N GLY A 27 -14.58 14.61 -1.46
CA GLY A 27 -13.28 15.16 -1.07
C GLY A 27 -12.64 14.39 0.07
N GLU A 28 -13.42 13.97 1.05
CA GLU A 28 -12.95 13.17 2.19
C GLU A 28 -12.53 11.76 1.76
N ALA A 29 -13.30 11.09 0.89
CA ALA A 29 -12.94 9.78 0.35
C ALA A 29 -11.63 9.84 -0.44
N VAL A 30 -11.45 10.84 -1.31
CA VAL A 30 -10.20 11.03 -2.06
C VAL A 30 -9.02 11.30 -1.10
N ALA A 31 -9.20 12.11 -0.06
CA ALA A 31 -8.17 12.39 0.93
C ALA A 31 -7.78 11.13 1.71
N ARG A 32 -8.76 10.32 2.15
CA ARG A 32 -8.53 9.03 2.81
C ARG A 32 -7.80 8.06 1.88
N GLY A 33 -8.26 7.93 0.64
CA GLY A 33 -7.67 7.06 -0.37
C GLY A 33 -6.22 7.44 -0.68
N ARG A 34 -5.93 8.74 -0.80
CA ARG A 34 -4.56 9.26 -0.95
C ARG A 34 -3.70 8.87 0.23
N TYR A 35 -4.18 9.11 1.45
CA TYR A 35 -3.47 8.77 2.67
C TYR A 35 -3.11 7.29 2.72
N LEU A 36 -4.04 6.41 2.38
CA LEU A 36 -3.80 4.96 2.34
C LEU A 36 -2.83 4.56 1.23
N ALA A 37 -3.08 4.99 0.00
CA ALA A 37 -2.31 4.57 -1.18
C ALA A 37 -0.88 5.10 -1.19
N GLU A 38 -0.67 6.33 -0.69
CA GLU A 38 0.65 6.97 -0.58
C GLU A 38 1.33 6.69 0.77
N GLY A 39 0.62 6.09 1.72
CA GLY A 39 1.10 5.69 3.04
C GLY A 39 1.22 4.18 3.17
N ILE A 40 0.38 3.60 4.03
CA ILE A 40 0.51 2.21 4.50
C ILE A 40 0.40 1.15 3.39
N LEU A 41 -0.41 1.37 2.35
CA LEU A 41 -0.50 0.45 1.21
C LEU A 41 0.75 0.52 0.32
N GLY A 42 1.41 1.67 0.26
CA GLY A 42 2.62 1.87 -0.53
C GLY A 42 2.47 1.52 -2.00
N CYS A 43 1.30 1.77 -2.62
CA CYS A 43 1.01 1.37 -4.01
C CYS A 43 2.11 1.81 -4.98
N GLY A 44 2.60 3.05 -4.81
CA GLY A 44 3.68 3.60 -5.63
C GLY A 44 5.03 2.88 -5.43
N ASN A 45 5.23 2.14 -4.34
CA ASN A 45 6.48 1.40 -4.14
C ASN A 45 6.70 0.34 -5.22
N CYS A 46 5.64 -0.31 -5.68
CA CYS A 46 5.67 -1.29 -6.75
C CYS A 46 5.24 -0.70 -8.10
N HIS A 47 4.23 0.17 -8.11
CA HIS A 47 3.61 0.66 -9.35
C HIS A 47 4.27 1.93 -9.94
N THR A 48 5.32 2.48 -9.32
CA THR A 48 6.10 3.60 -9.87
C THR A 48 7.47 3.11 -10.28
N PRO A 49 7.91 3.33 -11.53
CA PRO A 49 9.27 2.98 -11.96
C PRO A 49 10.32 3.65 -11.08
N LYS A 50 11.45 2.99 -10.95
CA LYS A 50 12.61 3.51 -10.20
C LYS A 50 13.78 3.80 -11.15
N ALA A 51 14.57 4.80 -10.80
CA ALA A 51 15.88 5.02 -11.37
C ALA A 51 16.88 3.95 -10.86
N GLU A 52 18.08 3.90 -11.45
CA GLU A 52 19.11 2.93 -11.07
C GLU A 52 19.54 3.01 -9.60
N ASP A 53 19.41 4.18 -8.98
CA ASP A 53 19.70 4.41 -7.56
C ASP A 53 18.52 4.04 -6.63
N GLY A 54 17.41 3.53 -7.20
CA GLY A 54 16.20 3.17 -6.47
C GLY A 54 15.23 4.33 -6.20
N THR A 55 15.53 5.54 -6.65
CA THR A 55 14.65 6.71 -6.51
C THR A 55 13.40 6.55 -7.37
N PRO A 56 12.17 6.75 -6.83
CA PRO A 56 10.96 6.72 -7.64
C PRO A 56 10.94 7.82 -8.71
N ARG A 57 10.59 7.44 -9.93
CA ARG A 57 10.39 8.36 -11.06
C ARG A 57 8.98 8.95 -10.97
N LEU A 58 8.86 10.08 -10.27
CA LEU A 58 7.56 10.69 -9.95
C LEU A 58 6.79 11.16 -11.19
N GLU A 59 7.46 11.46 -12.30
CA GLU A 59 6.84 11.75 -13.60
C GLU A 59 6.12 10.54 -14.21
N MET A 60 6.43 9.33 -13.73
CA MET A 60 5.80 8.06 -14.11
C MET A 60 5.04 7.43 -12.92
N LYS A 61 4.58 8.26 -11.99
CA LYS A 61 3.89 7.78 -10.80
C LYS A 61 2.71 6.87 -11.17
N TYR A 62 2.70 5.66 -10.59
CA TYR A 62 1.69 4.63 -10.84
C TYR A 62 1.63 4.06 -12.26
N ALA A 63 2.54 4.40 -13.14
CA ALA A 63 2.55 3.91 -14.52
C ALA A 63 3.05 2.47 -14.69
N GLY A 64 3.37 1.78 -13.59
CA GLY A 64 3.83 0.38 -13.58
C GLY A 64 5.34 0.23 -13.69
N ALA A 65 5.88 -0.88 -13.18
CA ALA A 65 7.31 -1.12 -13.08
C ALA A 65 7.68 -2.60 -12.93
N PHE A 66 8.96 -2.92 -13.15
CA PHE A 66 9.57 -4.16 -12.66
C PHE A 66 9.60 -4.17 -11.11
N VAL A 67 9.30 -5.32 -10.51
CA VAL A 67 9.23 -5.46 -9.05
C VAL A 67 10.25 -6.44 -8.51
N ILE A 68 10.26 -7.68 -9.00
CA ILE A 68 11.11 -8.75 -8.45
C ILE A 68 11.38 -9.84 -9.48
N GLU A 69 12.55 -10.46 -9.37
CA GLU A 69 12.88 -11.67 -10.09
C GLU A 69 13.50 -12.70 -9.13
N GLU A 70 12.87 -13.86 -9.06
CA GLU A 70 13.32 -15.00 -8.26
C GLU A 70 13.04 -16.31 -9.00
N PRO A 71 13.60 -17.44 -8.59
CA PRO A 71 13.34 -18.73 -9.24
C PRO A 71 11.84 -19.02 -9.37
N GLY A 72 11.34 -19.08 -10.60
CA GLY A 72 9.93 -19.33 -10.89
C GLY A 72 9.01 -18.12 -10.91
N LEU A 73 9.53 -16.91 -10.72
CA LEU A 73 8.75 -15.67 -10.72
C LEU A 73 9.54 -14.51 -11.31
N ARG A 74 9.01 -13.87 -12.34
CA ARG A 74 9.43 -12.55 -12.79
C ARG A 74 8.22 -11.64 -12.84
N ALA A 75 8.18 -10.64 -11.96
CA ALA A 75 6.98 -9.86 -11.72
C ALA A 75 7.12 -8.38 -12.05
N PHE A 76 6.08 -7.88 -12.70
CA PHE A 76 5.87 -6.47 -13.02
C PHE A 76 4.56 -6.01 -12.41
N ALA A 77 4.59 -4.85 -11.75
CA ALA A 77 3.38 -4.16 -11.34
C ALA A 77 2.80 -3.44 -12.57
N PRO A 78 1.52 -3.63 -12.90
CA PRO A 78 0.92 -2.99 -14.08
C PRO A 78 0.75 -1.48 -13.88
N ASN A 79 0.46 -0.78 -14.98
CA ASN A 79 0.01 0.60 -14.98
C ASN A 79 -1.35 0.69 -14.29
N ILE A 80 -1.46 1.49 -13.24
CA ILE A 80 -2.70 1.76 -12.48
C ILE A 80 -3.12 3.23 -12.56
N THR A 81 -2.65 3.96 -13.58
CA THR A 81 -3.15 5.30 -13.91
C THR A 81 -4.47 5.21 -14.68
N MET A 82 -5.11 6.35 -14.90
CA MET A 82 -6.36 6.43 -15.67
C MET A 82 -6.16 6.36 -17.20
N ASP A 83 -5.03 5.90 -17.69
CA ASP A 83 -4.87 5.58 -19.10
C ASP A 83 -5.80 4.41 -19.49
N VAL A 84 -6.59 4.60 -20.56
CA VAL A 84 -7.62 3.64 -20.96
C VAL A 84 -7.04 2.39 -21.64
N GLU A 85 -5.93 2.55 -22.35
CA GLU A 85 -5.34 1.48 -23.15
C GLU A 85 -4.35 0.63 -22.34
N THR A 86 -3.51 1.27 -21.51
CA THR A 86 -2.42 0.61 -20.80
C THR A 86 -2.59 0.54 -19.29
N GLY A 87 -3.56 1.32 -18.74
CA GLY A 87 -3.85 1.42 -17.32
C GLY A 87 -5.21 0.83 -16.93
N ILE A 88 -5.81 1.41 -15.90
CA ILE A 88 -7.11 0.98 -15.37
C ILE A 88 -8.24 1.98 -15.67
N GLY A 89 -8.01 2.96 -16.57
CA GLY A 89 -8.98 4.00 -16.88
C GLY A 89 -10.27 3.48 -17.50
N GLY A 90 -10.22 2.36 -18.20
CA GLY A 90 -11.40 1.69 -18.79
C GLY A 90 -12.15 0.76 -17.84
N TRP A 91 -11.67 0.52 -16.61
CA TRP A 91 -12.31 -0.38 -15.65
C TRP A 91 -13.37 0.34 -14.82
N SER A 92 -14.44 -0.37 -14.45
CA SER A 92 -15.39 0.11 -13.44
C SER A 92 -14.75 0.13 -12.03
N ASP A 93 -15.39 0.84 -11.10
CA ASP A 93 -14.91 0.87 -9.70
C ASP A 93 -14.96 -0.52 -9.05
N GLU A 94 -16.00 -1.29 -9.35
CA GLU A 94 -16.17 -2.66 -8.88
C GLU A 94 -15.06 -3.59 -9.41
N GLU A 95 -14.65 -3.42 -10.66
CA GLU A 95 -13.54 -4.19 -11.25
C GLU A 95 -12.22 -3.82 -10.60
N ILE A 96 -11.97 -2.55 -10.29
CA ILE A 96 -10.78 -2.12 -9.56
C ILE A 96 -10.80 -2.67 -8.13
N ILE A 97 -11.93 -2.56 -7.40
CA ILE A 97 -12.12 -3.12 -6.05
C ILE A 97 -11.84 -4.63 -6.07
N ARG A 98 -12.43 -5.34 -7.02
CA ARG A 98 -12.25 -6.79 -7.17
C ARG A 98 -10.78 -7.15 -7.48
N SER A 99 -10.11 -6.36 -8.31
CA SER A 99 -8.69 -6.57 -8.61
C SER A 99 -7.80 -6.37 -7.38
N ILE A 100 -8.11 -5.40 -6.53
CA ILE A 100 -7.37 -5.16 -5.28
C ILE A 100 -7.64 -6.26 -4.26
N ARG A 101 -8.92 -6.53 -3.95
CA ARG A 101 -9.32 -7.39 -2.84
C ARG A 101 -9.38 -8.88 -3.19
N ASP A 102 -9.96 -9.23 -4.33
CA ASP A 102 -10.04 -10.63 -4.75
C ASP A 102 -8.84 -11.07 -5.60
N GLY A 103 -8.05 -10.11 -6.09
CA GLY A 103 -6.95 -10.38 -7.00
C GLY A 103 -7.43 -10.89 -8.36
N VAL A 104 -8.58 -10.45 -8.85
CA VAL A 104 -9.18 -10.90 -10.12
C VAL A 104 -9.39 -9.71 -11.05
N ARG A 105 -8.77 -9.76 -12.23
CA ARG A 105 -8.91 -8.74 -13.28
C ARG A 105 -10.26 -8.83 -14.01
N PRO A 106 -10.66 -7.81 -14.79
CA PRO A 106 -11.89 -7.85 -15.59
C PRO A 106 -11.97 -9.02 -16.55
N ASP A 107 -10.84 -9.47 -17.09
CA ASP A 107 -10.75 -10.64 -17.99
C ASP A 107 -10.82 -11.99 -17.25
N GLY A 108 -10.99 -11.96 -15.92
CA GLY A 108 -11.04 -13.14 -15.06
C GLY A 108 -9.67 -13.70 -14.66
N SER A 109 -8.56 -13.16 -15.17
CA SER A 109 -7.23 -13.61 -14.80
C SER A 109 -6.87 -13.23 -13.37
N LEU A 110 -6.08 -14.10 -12.69
CA LEU A 110 -5.64 -13.85 -11.33
C LEU A 110 -4.47 -12.86 -11.30
N VAL A 111 -4.52 -11.92 -10.37
CA VAL A 111 -3.37 -11.08 -10.00
C VAL A 111 -2.44 -11.92 -9.12
N GLY A 112 -1.27 -12.24 -9.63
CA GLY A 112 -0.29 -13.04 -8.90
C GLY A 112 0.60 -12.22 -7.97
N PRO A 113 1.45 -12.89 -7.17
CA PRO A 113 2.43 -12.24 -6.32
C PRO A 113 3.42 -11.40 -7.17
N PRO A 114 4.02 -10.34 -6.60
CA PRO A 114 3.98 -9.96 -5.20
C PRO A 114 2.81 -9.03 -4.83
N MET A 115 1.78 -8.85 -5.68
CA MET A 115 0.61 -8.07 -5.29
C MET A 115 -0.05 -8.73 -4.07
N PRO A 116 -0.21 -8.01 -2.94
CA PRO A 116 -0.64 -8.62 -1.68
C PRO A 116 -2.17 -8.75 -1.56
N SER A 117 -2.86 -9.09 -2.67
CA SER A 117 -4.32 -9.29 -2.68
C SER A 117 -4.82 -10.24 -1.58
N PRO A 118 -4.10 -11.35 -1.21
CA PRO A 118 -4.52 -12.20 -0.11
C PRO A 118 -4.71 -11.48 1.22
N PHE A 119 -3.95 -10.41 1.47
CA PHE A 119 -4.06 -9.57 2.67
C PHE A 119 -5.10 -8.46 2.49
N PHE A 120 -5.14 -7.84 1.31
CA PHE A 120 -6.12 -6.80 0.98
C PHE A 120 -7.57 -7.28 1.01
N ARG A 121 -7.82 -8.59 1.03
CA ARG A 121 -9.14 -9.17 1.31
C ARG A 121 -9.75 -8.67 2.62
N GLY A 122 -8.92 -8.31 3.60
CA GLY A 122 -9.32 -7.72 4.87
C GLY A 122 -9.53 -6.20 4.85
N MET A 123 -9.28 -5.51 3.73
CA MET A 123 -9.50 -4.07 3.62
C MET A 123 -11.00 -3.77 3.70
N SER A 124 -11.39 -2.77 4.52
CA SER A 124 -12.79 -2.38 4.70
C SER A 124 -13.40 -1.86 3.39
N ASP A 125 -14.73 -1.94 3.30
CA ASP A 125 -15.45 -1.45 2.12
C ASP A 125 -15.25 0.05 1.89
N ASN A 126 -15.18 0.83 2.98
CA ASN A 126 -14.96 2.27 2.89
C ASN A 126 -13.52 2.58 2.46
N ASP A 127 -12.53 1.89 3.00
CA ASP A 127 -11.12 2.14 2.65
C ASP A 127 -10.81 1.73 1.20
N VAL A 128 -11.31 0.59 0.71
CA VAL A 128 -11.07 0.21 -0.69
C VAL A 128 -11.76 1.18 -1.67
N ARG A 129 -12.98 1.64 -1.36
CA ARG A 129 -13.67 2.67 -2.16
C ARG A 129 -12.92 4.00 -2.13
N ALA A 130 -12.39 4.39 -0.98
CA ALA A 130 -11.56 5.58 -0.85
C ALA A 130 -10.30 5.48 -1.71
N VAL A 131 -9.62 4.33 -1.72
CA VAL A 131 -8.46 4.08 -2.59
C VAL A 131 -8.85 4.21 -4.06
N VAL A 132 -9.98 3.63 -4.49
CA VAL A 132 -10.47 3.76 -5.88
C VAL A 132 -10.78 5.21 -6.21
N ALA A 133 -11.48 5.94 -5.32
CA ALA A 133 -11.77 7.36 -5.51
C ALA A 133 -10.49 8.19 -5.69
N TYR A 134 -9.44 7.88 -4.94
CA TYR A 134 -8.14 8.51 -5.14
C TYR A 134 -7.49 8.10 -6.47
N LEU A 135 -7.46 6.81 -6.83
CA LEU A 135 -6.88 6.35 -8.09
C LEU A 135 -7.56 7.03 -9.30
N ARG A 136 -8.87 7.29 -9.23
CA ARG A 136 -9.62 8.04 -10.27
C ARG A 136 -9.12 9.47 -10.46
N THR A 137 -8.38 10.04 -9.52
CA THR A 137 -7.77 11.37 -9.67
C THR A 137 -6.37 11.34 -10.30
N ILE A 138 -5.82 10.15 -10.58
CA ILE A 138 -4.47 10.05 -11.15
C ILE A 138 -4.51 10.32 -12.65
N GLU A 139 -3.69 11.27 -13.08
CA GLU A 139 -3.56 11.60 -14.50
C GLU A 139 -3.16 10.38 -15.34
N PRO A 140 -3.74 10.20 -16.54
CA PRO A 140 -3.40 9.09 -17.40
C PRO A 140 -1.95 9.21 -17.90
N ILE A 141 -1.20 8.12 -17.76
CA ILE A 141 0.16 7.99 -18.31
C ILE A 141 0.17 6.74 -19.18
N SER A 142 0.38 6.89 -20.48
CA SER A 142 0.49 5.74 -21.37
C SER A 142 1.84 5.04 -21.15
N ASN A 143 1.79 3.80 -20.65
CA ASN A 143 2.96 2.97 -20.42
C ASN A 143 2.60 1.49 -20.55
N VAL A 144 3.14 0.83 -21.56
CA VAL A 144 2.99 -0.62 -21.74
C VAL A 144 3.98 -1.33 -20.83
N VAL A 145 3.46 -2.10 -19.88
CA VAL A 145 4.28 -2.86 -18.93
C VAL A 145 4.35 -4.32 -19.37
N GLU A 146 5.53 -4.92 -19.25
CA GLU A 146 5.74 -6.36 -19.49
C GLU A 146 4.83 -7.20 -18.57
N LYS A 147 4.32 -8.32 -19.08
CA LYS A 147 3.50 -9.23 -18.27
C LYS A 147 4.38 -10.06 -17.34
N SER A 148 3.93 -10.20 -16.09
CA SER A 148 4.56 -11.11 -15.13
C SER A 148 4.50 -12.56 -15.62
N THR A 149 5.55 -13.33 -15.33
CA THR A 149 5.64 -14.77 -15.64
C THR A 149 5.79 -15.58 -14.37
N TYR A 150 5.04 -16.67 -14.30
CA TYR A 150 4.99 -17.54 -13.14
C TYR A 150 5.24 -18.99 -13.61
N ALA A 151 6.38 -19.57 -13.19
CA ALA A 151 6.61 -21.03 -13.32
C ALA A 151 6.03 -21.78 -12.12
N ILE A 152 5.59 -21.06 -11.07
CA ILE A 152 4.83 -21.62 -9.97
C ILE A 152 3.35 -21.69 -10.34
N SER A 153 2.66 -22.74 -9.90
CA SER A 153 1.21 -22.83 -10.07
C SER A 153 0.51 -21.82 -9.16
N LEU A 154 -0.21 -20.87 -9.76
CA LEU A 154 -1.11 -20.01 -9.01
C LEU A 154 -2.40 -20.77 -8.66
N PRO A 155 -3.04 -20.50 -7.51
CA PRO A 155 -4.33 -21.08 -7.19
C PRO A 155 -5.40 -20.53 -8.16
N PRO A 156 -6.57 -21.20 -8.27
CA PRO A 156 -7.67 -20.69 -9.11
C PRO A 156 -8.27 -19.38 -8.57
N ALA A 157 -8.12 -19.10 -7.28
CA ALA A 157 -8.52 -17.87 -6.60
C ALA A 157 -7.79 -17.78 -5.26
N TRP A 158 -7.67 -16.56 -4.71
CA TRP A 158 -7.11 -16.32 -3.37
C TRP A 158 -8.10 -16.66 -2.24
N GLY A 159 -9.31 -17.04 -2.57
CA GLY A 159 -10.39 -17.41 -1.66
C GLY A 159 -11.76 -17.19 -2.31
N PRO A 160 -12.87 -17.42 -1.60
CA PRO A 160 -14.20 -17.09 -2.10
C PRO A 160 -14.31 -15.57 -2.34
N PRO A 161 -15.26 -15.09 -3.17
CA PRO A 161 -15.47 -13.67 -3.37
C PRO A 161 -15.58 -12.92 -2.05
N VAL A 162 -14.90 -11.77 -1.95
CA VAL A 162 -14.92 -10.96 -0.73
C VAL A 162 -16.31 -10.35 -0.56
N GLY A 163 -16.95 -10.65 0.56
CA GLY A 163 -18.22 -10.06 0.96
C GLY A 163 -18.03 -8.68 1.59
N LYS A 164 -18.99 -8.30 2.44
CA LYS A 164 -18.93 -7.05 3.19
C LYS A 164 -17.84 -7.13 4.26
N VAL A 165 -16.93 -6.15 4.25
CA VAL A 165 -15.89 -5.96 5.27
C VAL A 165 -16.13 -4.64 5.99
N PRO A 166 -16.48 -4.67 7.28
CA PRO A 166 -16.73 -3.45 8.06
C PRO A 166 -15.44 -2.69 8.34
N ASP A 167 -15.59 -1.41 8.71
CA ASP A 167 -14.48 -0.63 9.23
C ASP A 167 -14.03 -1.15 10.59
N VAL A 168 -12.76 -0.96 10.88
CA VAL A 168 -12.18 -1.22 12.20
C VAL A 168 -12.02 0.12 12.91
N SER A 169 -12.60 0.23 14.13
CA SER A 169 -12.53 1.47 14.91
C SER A 169 -11.11 1.71 15.43
N PRO A 170 -10.57 2.93 15.28
CA PRO A 170 -9.33 3.31 15.95
C PRO A 170 -9.39 3.25 17.48
N ASP A 171 -10.59 3.29 18.07
CA ASP A 171 -10.80 3.16 19.54
C ASP A 171 -10.42 1.76 20.06
N ASP A 172 -10.45 0.74 19.20
CA ASP A 172 -9.87 -0.56 19.48
C ASP A 172 -8.46 -0.61 18.90
N GLU A 173 -7.51 -0.07 19.63
CA GLU A 173 -6.13 0.14 19.18
C GLU A 173 -5.46 -1.15 18.68
N LEU A 174 -5.71 -2.29 19.36
CA LEU A 174 -5.12 -3.57 18.95
C LEU A 174 -5.78 -4.11 17.67
N ALA A 175 -7.10 -4.06 17.56
CA ALA A 175 -7.77 -4.48 16.33
C ALA A 175 -7.41 -3.57 15.17
N TYR A 176 -7.36 -2.26 15.39
CA TYR A 176 -6.97 -1.29 14.38
C TYR A 176 -5.50 -1.46 13.96
N GLY A 177 -4.59 -1.64 14.90
CA GLY A 177 -3.18 -1.93 14.62
C GLY A 177 -2.99 -3.23 13.83
N THR A 178 -3.78 -4.27 14.16
CA THR A 178 -3.83 -5.52 13.39
C THR A 178 -4.29 -5.26 11.96
N TYR A 179 -5.37 -4.50 11.78
CA TYR A 179 -5.88 -4.09 10.47
C TYR A 179 -4.83 -3.34 9.66
N MET A 180 -4.19 -2.34 10.26
CA MET A 180 -3.15 -1.54 9.63
C MET A 180 -1.92 -2.38 9.24
N ALA A 181 -1.43 -3.24 10.14
CA ALA A 181 -0.22 -4.01 9.90
C ALA A 181 -0.43 -5.25 9.00
N VAL A 182 -1.59 -5.90 9.10
CA VAL A 182 -1.85 -7.17 8.40
C VAL A 182 -2.60 -6.95 7.10
N SER A 183 -3.76 -6.25 7.17
CA SER A 183 -4.61 -6.09 5.99
C SER A 183 -4.13 -5.00 5.05
N LEU A 184 -3.58 -3.90 5.57
CA LEU A 184 -3.13 -2.78 4.73
C LEU A 184 -1.62 -2.82 4.47
N GLY A 185 -0.82 -2.90 5.52
CA GLY A 185 0.65 -2.90 5.45
C GLY A 185 1.27 -4.23 5.04
N HIS A 186 0.49 -5.31 5.08
CA HIS A 186 0.89 -6.70 4.78
C HIS A 186 2.29 -7.08 5.31
N CYS A 187 2.64 -6.57 6.50
CA CYS A 187 3.96 -6.78 7.13
C CYS A 187 4.34 -8.25 7.20
N ILE A 188 3.35 -9.10 7.50
CA ILE A 188 3.54 -10.55 7.64
C ILE A 188 3.95 -11.22 6.32
N ASP A 189 3.67 -10.63 5.16
CA ASP A 189 4.06 -11.20 3.88
C ASP A 189 5.59 -11.29 3.75
N CYS A 190 6.28 -10.17 3.93
CA CYS A 190 7.74 -10.13 3.87
C CYS A 190 8.40 -10.67 5.14
N HIS A 191 7.80 -10.46 6.32
CA HIS A 191 8.43 -10.78 7.60
C HIS A 191 8.14 -12.20 8.11
N THR A 192 7.43 -13.04 7.35
CA THR A 192 7.25 -14.46 7.65
C THR A 192 8.22 -15.31 6.83
N PRO A 193 8.96 -16.24 7.44
CA PRO A 193 9.93 -17.08 6.72
C PRO A 193 9.22 -18.05 5.77
N MET A 194 9.96 -18.54 4.79
CA MET A 194 9.48 -19.56 3.85
C MET A 194 9.99 -20.93 4.26
N THR A 195 9.14 -21.94 4.19
CA THR A 195 9.51 -23.35 4.39
C THR A 195 8.89 -24.19 3.27
N GLY A 196 9.71 -24.91 2.52
CA GLY A 196 9.22 -25.69 1.37
C GLY A 196 8.56 -24.86 0.27
N GLY A 197 8.97 -23.60 0.10
CA GLY A 197 8.39 -22.68 -0.90
C GLY A 197 7.06 -22.04 -0.51
N GLN A 198 6.61 -22.24 0.74
CA GLN A 198 5.38 -21.64 1.26
C GLN A 198 5.67 -20.81 2.53
N PRO A 199 4.87 -19.73 2.80
CA PRO A 199 4.99 -19.01 4.06
C PRO A 199 4.76 -19.92 5.27
N ASP A 200 5.67 -19.85 6.23
CA ASP A 200 5.56 -20.62 7.47
C ASP A 200 4.82 -19.79 8.54
N PHE A 201 3.50 -19.83 8.51
CA PHE A 201 2.66 -19.10 9.44
C PHE A 201 2.76 -19.54 10.90
N SER A 202 3.45 -20.69 11.21
CA SER A 202 3.78 -21.03 12.59
C SER A 202 4.84 -20.10 13.19
N ARG A 203 5.55 -19.35 12.33
CA ARG A 203 6.60 -18.40 12.68
C ARG A 203 6.35 -17.03 12.06
N THR A 204 5.10 -16.61 12.05
CA THR A 204 4.68 -15.31 11.54
C THR A 204 5.53 -14.19 12.14
N ASN A 205 6.00 -13.27 11.31
CA ASN A 205 6.84 -12.12 11.68
C ASN A 205 8.25 -12.46 12.21
N ALA A 206 8.68 -13.74 12.18
CA ALA A 206 10.02 -14.14 12.65
C ALA A 206 11.16 -13.74 11.67
N GLY A 207 10.85 -13.15 10.53
CA GLY A 207 11.84 -12.75 9.53
C GLY A 207 12.48 -13.93 8.80
N GLY A 208 13.61 -13.68 8.14
CA GLY A 208 14.38 -14.72 7.46
C GLY A 208 13.90 -15.03 6.03
N ARG A 209 12.88 -14.38 5.51
CA ARG A 209 12.52 -14.50 4.10
C ARG A 209 13.58 -13.82 3.23
N VAL A 210 14.12 -14.58 2.28
CA VAL A 210 15.03 -14.06 1.26
C VAL A 210 14.22 -13.56 0.09
N LEU A 211 14.45 -12.33 -0.32
CA LEU A 211 13.79 -11.63 -1.42
C LEU A 211 14.88 -11.22 -2.42
N PRO A 212 15.17 -12.05 -3.44
CA PRO A 212 16.23 -11.76 -4.40
C PRO A 212 15.79 -10.69 -5.40
N ASN A 213 16.75 -9.89 -5.85
CA ASN A 213 16.60 -8.94 -6.94
C ASN A 213 15.34 -8.04 -6.85
N VAL A 214 15.04 -7.54 -5.64
CA VAL A 214 13.90 -6.62 -5.45
C VAL A 214 14.20 -5.29 -6.13
N PHE A 215 13.28 -4.84 -6.99
CA PHE A 215 13.41 -3.64 -7.82
C PHE A 215 14.67 -3.59 -8.69
N GLY A 216 15.30 -4.73 -8.98
CA GLY A 216 16.55 -4.80 -9.74
C GLY A 216 17.79 -4.35 -8.97
N ILE A 217 17.67 -4.11 -7.66
CA ILE A 217 18.75 -3.48 -6.87
C ILE A 217 19.54 -4.52 -6.08
N ASN A 218 18.89 -5.26 -5.18
CA ASN A 218 19.58 -6.13 -4.22
C ASN A 218 18.75 -7.33 -3.77
N THR A 219 19.44 -8.33 -3.21
CA THR A 219 18.82 -9.38 -2.40
C THR A 219 18.62 -8.87 -0.97
N LEU A 220 17.39 -8.99 -0.48
CA LEU A 220 17.01 -8.60 0.86
C LEU A 220 16.75 -9.84 1.72
N VAL A 221 17.01 -9.72 3.02
CA VAL A 221 16.57 -10.69 4.02
C VAL A 221 15.73 -9.95 5.06
N SER A 222 14.45 -10.33 5.16
CA SER A 222 13.55 -9.70 6.12
C SER A 222 13.99 -9.95 7.56
N ARG A 223 13.76 -8.94 8.42
CA ARG A 223 14.13 -9.02 9.84
C ARG A 223 12.96 -9.56 10.68
N ASN A 224 13.31 -10.13 11.81
CA ASN A 224 12.36 -10.51 12.83
C ASN A 224 11.74 -9.25 13.46
N ILE A 225 10.42 -9.11 13.36
CA ILE A 225 9.65 -8.00 13.93
C ILE A 225 8.75 -8.44 15.09
N THR A 226 8.97 -9.66 15.62
CA THR A 226 8.31 -10.11 16.85
C THR A 226 8.95 -9.42 18.07
N PRO A 227 8.24 -9.35 19.22
CA PRO A 227 8.79 -8.79 20.45
C PRO A 227 9.79 -9.73 21.14
N HIS A 228 10.55 -10.52 20.36
CA HIS A 228 11.62 -11.35 20.90
C HIS A 228 12.81 -10.46 21.30
N PRO A 229 13.33 -10.54 22.55
CA PRO A 229 14.32 -9.60 23.05
C PRO A 229 15.64 -9.61 22.25
N HIS A 230 16.14 -10.76 21.84
CA HIS A 230 17.44 -10.86 21.18
C HIS A 230 17.36 -10.95 19.66
N TYR A 231 16.29 -11.49 19.09
CA TYR A 231 16.17 -11.75 17.65
C TYR A 231 15.21 -10.78 16.96
N GLY A 232 14.33 -10.14 17.72
CA GLY A 232 13.29 -9.23 17.24
C GLY A 232 13.46 -7.81 17.75
N ILE A 233 12.33 -7.17 17.97
CA ILE A 233 12.22 -5.76 18.38
C ILE A 233 11.86 -5.61 19.87
N GLY A 234 11.96 -6.69 20.69
CA GLY A 234 11.49 -6.69 22.08
C GLY A 234 12.19 -5.68 22.99
N GLU A 235 13.48 -5.39 22.76
CA GLU A 235 14.25 -4.42 23.53
C GLU A 235 14.21 -2.97 22.94
N TRP A 236 13.53 -2.78 21.79
CA TRP A 236 13.44 -1.47 21.16
C TRP A 236 12.35 -0.64 21.85
N THR A 237 12.57 0.66 21.96
CA THR A 237 11.50 1.59 22.34
C THR A 237 10.48 1.73 21.21
N ASP A 238 9.28 2.22 21.53
CA ASP A 238 8.24 2.44 20.53
C ASP A 238 8.68 3.47 19.47
N ASP A 239 9.39 4.53 19.89
CA ASP A 239 9.98 5.52 18.99
C ASP A 239 11.04 4.93 18.06
N GLU A 240 11.83 3.94 18.53
CA GLU A 240 12.78 3.23 17.68
C GLU A 240 12.10 2.36 16.66
N ILE A 241 10.99 1.70 17.02
CA ILE A 241 10.15 0.92 16.10
C ILE A 241 9.54 1.85 15.05
N LYS A 242 8.90 2.94 15.46
CA LYS A 242 8.32 3.95 14.55
C LYS A 242 9.39 4.51 13.60
N ARG A 243 10.56 4.84 14.11
CA ARG A 243 11.69 5.33 13.30
C ARG A 243 12.16 4.29 12.28
N ALA A 244 12.19 3.01 12.65
CA ALA A 244 12.54 1.94 11.72
C ALA A 244 11.48 1.78 10.62
N ILE A 245 10.20 1.88 10.96
CA ILE A 245 9.09 1.83 10.01
C ILE A 245 9.13 3.03 9.05
N THR A 246 9.28 4.25 9.56
CA THR A 246 9.10 5.48 8.78
C THR A 246 10.37 6.01 8.12
N ARG A 247 11.55 5.72 8.69
CA ARG A 247 12.83 6.25 8.19
C ARG A 247 13.82 5.16 7.79
N GLY A 248 13.47 3.89 7.98
CA GLY A 248 14.36 2.78 7.70
C GLY A 248 15.64 2.79 8.54
N ILE A 249 15.58 3.25 9.81
CA ILE A 249 16.76 3.36 10.69
C ILE A 249 16.51 2.57 11.98
N SER A 250 17.31 1.52 12.20
CA SER A 250 17.29 0.73 13.44
C SER A 250 17.97 1.47 14.61
N PRO A 251 17.82 1.01 15.89
CA PRO A 251 18.42 1.66 17.05
C PRO A 251 19.91 1.92 16.93
N GLY A 252 20.68 0.99 16.37
CA GLY A 252 22.12 1.16 16.14
C GLY A 252 22.51 2.10 14.99
N GLY A 253 21.54 2.85 14.41
CA GLY A 253 21.79 3.80 13.32
C GLY A 253 21.93 3.13 11.94
N ARG A 254 21.80 1.81 11.83
CA ARG A 254 21.88 1.11 10.55
C ARG A 254 20.65 1.45 9.70
N LYS A 255 20.92 1.85 8.45
CA LYS A 255 19.88 2.09 7.45
C LYS A 255 19.40 0.77 6.86
N HIS A 256 18.09 0.67 6.66
CA HIS A 256 17.47 -0.44 5.94
C HIS A 256 17.64 -0.25 4.43
N LEU A 257 17.68 -1.36 3.70
CA LEU A 257 17.73 -1.32 2.23
C LEU A 257 16.36 -0.96 1.64
N VAL A 258 16.38 -0.47 0.42
CA VAL A 258 15.19 -0.03 -0.34
C VAL A 258 14.36 -1.24 -0.79
N GLY A 259 13.69 -1.90 0.08
CA GLY A 259 12.76 -3.00 -0.21
C GLY A 259 11.57 -2.90 0.71
N MET A 260 11.80 -2.37 1.91
CA MET A 260 10.73 -1.95 2.80
C MET A 260 10.24 -0.56 2.39
N ALA A 261 8.93 -0.36 2.36
CA ALA A 261 8.29 0.86 1.85
C ALA A 261 8.36 2.05 2.82
N TYR A 262 9.44 2.16 3.62
CA TYR A 262 9.56 3.23 4.63
C TYR A 262 9.41 4.66 4.08
N PRO A 263 9.77 5.01 2.82
CA PRO A 263 9.50 6.35 2.30
C PRO A 263 8.01 6.69 2.21
N TYR A 264 7.18 5.67 1.98
CA TYR A 264 5.71 5.80 1.98
C TYR A 264 5.17 5.84 3.42
N TYR A 265 5.67 4.97 4.28
CA TYR A 265 5.27 4.93 5.69
C TYR A 265 5.65 6.20 6.47
N ALA A 266 6.58 7.00 5.95
CA ALA A 266 6.93 8.31 6.52
C ALA A 266 5.77 9.32 6.53
N THR A 267 4.71 9.09 5.75
CA THR A 267 3.52 9.95 5.69
C THR A 267 2.43 9.53 6.67
N MET A 268 2.62 8.44 7.39
CA MET A 268 1.63 7.92 8.34
C MET A 268 1.50 8.83 9.56
N LYS A 269 0.29 8.90 10.10
CA LYS A 269 0.01 9.60 11.35
C LYS A 269 0.60 8.85 12.54
N ASP A 270 0.96 9.58 13.58
CA ASP A 270 1.52 8.97 14.80
C ASP A 270 0.55 7.99 15.46
N GLU A 271 -0.76 8.29 15.46
CA GLU A 271 -1.79 7.42 16.04
C GLU A 271 -1.85 6.06 15.31
N ASP A 272 -1.73 6.05 13.98
CA ASP A 272 -1.72 4.82 13.18
C ASP A 272 -0.43 4.02 13.42
N LEU A 273 0.70 4.70 13.61
CA LEU A 273 1.97 4.07 13.97
C LEU A 273 1.93 3.49 15.39
N ASP A 274 1.28 4.17 16.34
CA ASP A 274 1.07 3.67 17.71
C ASP A 274 0.26 2.39 17.70
N ALA A 275 -0.84 2.35 16.95
CA ALA A 275 -1.64 1.15 16.80
C ALA A 275 -0.83 -0.02 16.18
N ILE A 276 0.00 0.24 15.16
CA ILE A 276 0.89 -0.79 14.59
C ILE A 276 1.89 -1.28 15.64
N VAL A 277 2.47 -0.40 16.45
CA VAL A 277 3.40 -0.79 17.53
C VAL A 277 2.67 -1.64 18.56
N THR A 278 1.46 -1.28 18.96
CA THR A 278 0.62 -2.08 19.87
C THR A 278 0.38 -3.48 19.30
N TYR A 279 0.05 -3.62 18.02
CA TYR A 279 -0.03 -4.93 17.36
C TYR A 279 1.31 -5.68 17.42
N LEU A 280 2.42 -5.06 17.05
CA LEU A 280 3.75 -5.71 17.05
C LEU A 280 4.18 -6.18 18.45
N ARG A 281 3.78 -5.46 19.50
CA ARG A 281 4.00 -5.84 20.90
C ARG A 281 3.13 -7.02 21.35
N SER A 282 1.96 -7.19 20.74
CA SER A 282 0.98 -8.22 21.11
C SER A 282 1.26 -9.61 20.52
N ILE A 283 2.04 -9.67 19.42
CA ILE A 283 2.30 -10.96 18.75
C ILE A 283 3.28 -11.83 19.56
N PRO A 284 3.17 -13.18 19.50
CA PRO A 284 4.08 -14.04 20.23
C PRO A 284 5.55 -13.86 19.81
N PRO A 285 6.49 -13.76 20.76
CA PRO A 285 7.91 -13.70 20.42
C PRO A 285 8.35 -15.01 19.75
N SER A 286 9.07 -14.89 18.65
CA SER A 286 9.57 -16.05 17.90
C SER A 286 11.08 -15.91 17.65
N PRO A 287 11.89 -16.96 17.83
CA PRO A 287 13.31 -16.90 17.50
C PRO A 287 13.50 -16.87 15.98
N SER A 288 14.46 -16.10 15.50
CA SER A 288 14.88 -16.10 14.09
C SER A 288 15.72 -17.34 13.80
N ILE A 289 15.43 -18.05 12.70
CA ILE A 289 16.20 -19.24 12.31
C ILE A 289 17.41 -18.87 11.46
N GLN A 290 17.39 -17.73 10.78
CA GLN A 290 18.50 -17.28 9.96
C GLN A 290 19.17 -16.04 10.58
N ARG A 291 20.45 -16.19 10.96
CA ARG A 291 21.31 -15.03 11.11
C ARG A 291 21.50 -14.40 9.73
N ALA A 292 21.39 -13.07 9.65
CA ALA A 292 21.87 -12.37 8.47
C ALA A 292 23.31 -12.82 8.16
N PRO A 293 23.67 -12.95 6.88
CA PRO A 293 25.07 -13.19 6.52
C PRO A 293 25.96 -12.16 7.22
N LYS A 294 27.11 -12.60 7.73
CA LYS A 294 28.06 -11.72 8.45
C LYS A 294 28.61 -10.57 7.61
N SER A 295 28.33 -10.54 6.30
CA SER A 295 28.74 -9.48 5.38
C SER A 295 28.02 -8.13 5.56
N ASP A 296 26.98 -8.07 6.42
CA ASP A 296 26.17 -6.86 6.64
C ASP A 296 26.45 -6.21 8.03
N GLN A 297 27.60 -6.52 8.64
CA GLN A 297 28.07 -5.85 9.88
C GLN A 297 28.97 -4.67 9.56
#